data_c2fec4f91e4c0da8a7685e7af64e44aa
#
_entry.id   c2fec4f91e4c0da8a7685e7af64e44aa
#
_cell.length_a   1.000
_cell.length_b   1.000
_cell.length_c   1.000
_cell.angle_alpha   90.00
_cell.angle_beta   90.00
_cell.angle_gamma   90.00
#
_symmetry.space_group_name_H-M   'P 1'
#
loop_
_entity.id
_entity.type
_entity.pdbx_description
1 polymer ?
#
loop_
_entity_poly.entity_id
_entity_poly.type
_entity_poly.pdbx_seq_one_letter_code
_entity_poly.pdbx_strand_id
1 'polypeptide(L)'
;MITIYKNQLNEIALTNDIFRRDINLLYRFRFYYPTRKITKEGNFKTIEYFYKWTKFTINETLNEFLLLGDIDLLQSNSQWEFTVEYFDVGLNQWLDAYSDLVTIN
;
A
#
# COMPACT_ATOMS: atom_id res chain seq x y z
N MET A 1 7.08 8.55 -8.15
CA MET A 1 7.64 7.36 -7.47
C MET A 1 7.56 7.57 -5.97
N ILE A 2 7.22 6.53 -5.24
CA ILE A 2 7.06 6.55 -3.78
C ILE A 2 8.31 5.92 -3.16
N THR A 3 8.78 6.47 -2.04
CA THR A 3 9.89 5.90 -1.27
C THR A 3 9.35 5.34 0.05
N ILE A 4 9.70 4.08 0.34
CA ILE A 4 9.40 3.40 1.60
C ILE A 4 10.70 3.20 2.34
N TYR A 5 10.72 3.53 3.64
CA TYR A 5 11.90 3.43 4.49
C TYR A 5 11.81 2.19 5.39
N LYS A 6 12.92 1.46 5.48
CA LYS A 6 13.02 0.25 6.30
C LYS A 6 12.86 0.54 7.79
N ASN A 7 12.24 -0.39 8.51
CA ASN A 7 12.15 -0.43 9.96
C ASN A 7 11.45 0.78 10.59
N GLN A 8 10.44 1.34 9.90
CA GLN A 8 9.68 2.47 10.44
C GLN A 8 8.30 2.57 9.82
N LEU A 9 7.47 3.41 10.43
CA LEU A 9 6.19 3.79 9.86
C LEU A 9 6.41 4.63 8.61
N ASN A 10 5.64 4.34 7.58
CA ASN A 10 5.65 5.07 6.32
C ASN A 10 4.27 5.60 6.01
N GLU A 11 4.20 6.85 5.57
CA GLU A 11 2.98 7.50 5.15
C GLU A 11 3.00 7.72 3.65
N ILE A 12 1.95 7.26 2.96
CA ILE A 12 1.80 7.41 1.52
C ILE A 12 0.59 8.32 1.29
N ALA A 13 0.84 9.52 0.75
CA ALA A 13 -0.21 10.48 0.46
C ALA A 13 -0.53 10.46 -1.04
N LEU A 14 -1.81 10.23 -1.37
CA LEU A 14 -2.30 10.24 -2.74
C LEU A 14 -3.34 11.34 -2.90
N THR A 15 -3.14 12.24 -3.86
CA THR A 15 -4.08 13.31 -4.15
C THR A 15 -5.29 12.79 -4.92
N ASN A 16 -6.43 13.48 -4.79
CA ASN A 16 -7.70 13.02 -5.39
C ASN A 16 -7.74 13.13 -6.91
N ASP A 17 -6.78 13.80 -7.53
CA ASP A 17 -6.66 13.84 -8.99
C ASP A 17 -5.99 12.59 -9.56
N ILE A 18 -5.19 11.87 -8.77
CA ILE A 18 -4.57 10.61 -9.17
C ILE A 18 -5.22 9.40 -8.52
N PHE A 19 -5.92 9.57 -7.40
CA PHE A 19 -6.61 8.52 -6.67
C PHE A 19 -8.03 8.97 -6.34
N ARG A 20 -9.02 8.41 -7.05
CA ARG A 20 -10.43 8.69 -6.78
C ARG A 20 -10.88 7.80 -5.63
N ARG A 21 -10.96 8.38 -4.45
CA ARG A 21 -11.39 7.64 -3.26
C ARG A 21 -12.91 7.58 -3.15
N ASP A 22 -13.37 6.48 -2.57
CA ASP A 22 -14.72 6.33 -2.06
C ASP A 22 -14.61 5.87 -0.61
N ILE A 23 -15.06 6.71 0.34
CA ILE A 23 -14.94 6.41 1.77
C ILE A 23 -15.80 5.22 2.21
N ASN A 24 -16.72 4.76 1.35
CA ASN A 24 -17.55 3.59 1.62
C ASN A 24 -16.91 2.28 1.16
N LEU A 25 -15.76 2.33 0.49
CA LEU A 25 -15.06 1.14 0.04
C LEU A 25 -13.98 0.72 1.03
N LEU A 26 -13.68 -0.56 1.04
CA LEU A 26 -12.54 -1.12 1.75
C LEU A 26 -11.32 -1.05 0.84
N TYR A 27 -10.19 -0.62 1.38
CA TYR A 27 -8.92 -0.56 0.65
C TYR A 27 -7.87 -1.42 1.34
N ARG A 28 -6.99 -2.02 0.52
CA ARG A 28 -5.81 -2.74 1.00
C ARG A 28 -4.63 -2.47 0.10
N PHE A 29 -3.42 -2.82 0.55
CA PHE A 29 -2.22 -2.75 -0.28
C PHE A 29 -1.92 -4.08 -0.95
N ARG A 30 -1.25 -4.01 -2.11
CA ARG A 30 -0.57 -5.12 -2.74
C ARG A 30 0.81 -4.62 -3.16
N PHE A 31 1.85 -5.32 -2.70
CA PHE A 31 3.22 -5.07 -3.13
C PHE A 31 3.70 -6.27 -3.95
N TYR A 32 4.24 -6.01 -5.13
CA TYR A 32 4.80 -7.05 -5.99
C TYR A 32 6.27 -6.77 -6.26
N TYR A 33 7.13 -7.75 -5.97
CA TYR A 33 8.56 -7.69 -6.24
C TYR A 33 8.86 -8.51 -7.47
N PRO A 34 9.03 -7.90 -8.66
CA PRO A 34 9.16 -8.64 -9.92
C PRO A 34 10.44 -9.46 -10.01
N THR A 35 11.53 -8.99 -9.40
CA THR A 35 12.81 -9.70 -9.43
C THR A 35 12.72 -11.12 -8.87
N ARG A 36 11.91 -11.32 -7.81
CA ARG A 36 11.75 -12.61 -7.14
C ARG A 36 10.34 -13.16 -7.26
N LYS A 37 9.46 -12.47 -7.97
CA LYS A 37 8.05 -12.83 -8.18
C LYS A 37 7.31 -13.06 -6.86
N ILE A 38 7.51 -12.15 -5.90
CA ILE A 38 6.88 -12.19 -4.59
C ILE A 38 5.75 -11.17 -4.55
N THR A 39 4.55 -11.62 -4.13
CA THR A 39 3.40 -10.75 -3.90
C THR A 39 3.07 -10.74 -2.42
N LYS A 40 2.86 -9.54 -1.86
CA LYS A 40 2.43 -9.36 -0.48
C LYS A 40 1.20 -8.47 -0.43
N GLU A 41 0.14 -8.93 0.21
CA GLU A 41 -1.13 -8.23 0.31
C GLU A 41 -1.51 -8.07 1.77
N GLY A 42 -2.16 -6.97 2.11
CA GLY A 42 -2.61 -6.76 3.48
C GLY A 42 -3.36 -5.45 3.64
N ASN A 43 -3.85 -5.23 4.85
CA ASN A 43 -4.57 -4.01 5.19
C ASN A 43 -3.60 -2.94 5.63
N PHE A 44 -3.92 -1.67 5.29
CA PHE A 44 -3.16 -0.53 5.80
C PHE A 44 -3.31 -0.43 7.33
N LYS A 45 -2.30 0.10 7.98
CA LYS A 45 -2.36 0.36 9.42
C LYS A 45 -3.41 1.42 9.73
N THR A 46 -3.41 2.51 8.98
CA THR A 46 -4.43 3.54 9.02
C THR A 46 -4.67 4.10 7.64
N ILE A 47 -5.90 4.60 7.42
CA ILE A 47 -6.26 5.37 6.23
C ILE A 47 -6.95 6.62 6.74
N GLU A 48 -6.39 7.80 6.40
CA GLU A 48 -6.94 9.09 6.79
C GLU A 48 -7.40 9.86 5.57
N TYR A 49 -8.65 10.31 5.58
CA TYR A 49 -9.29 11.01 4.46
C TYR A 49 -9.28 12.51 4.70
N PHE A 50 -8.55 13.25 3.86
CA PHE A 50 -8.51 14.70 3.88
C PHE A 50 -9.24 15.26 2.66
N TYR A 51 -9.50 16.55 2.63
CA TYR A 51 -10.31 17.18 1.58
C TYR A 51 -9.78 16.89 0.15
N LYS A 52 -8.46 17.04 -0.06
CA LYS A 52 -7.86 16.88 -1.39
C LYS A 52 -6.94 15.68 -1.53
N TRP A 53 -6.72 14.91 -0.45
CA TRP A 53 -5.79 13.78 -0.47
C TRP A 53 -6.13 12.75 0.60
N THR A 54 -5.57 11.57 0.42
CA THR A 54 -5.74 10.44 1.34
C THR A 54 -4.37 9.98 1.79
N LYS A 55 -4.22 9.73 3.09
CA LYS A 55 -2.97 9.23 3.67
C LYS A 55 -3.13 7.77 4.08
N PHE A 56 -2.28 6.92 3.52
CA PHE A 56 -2.20 5.51 3.85
C PHE A 56 -0.95 5.29 4.68
N THR A 57 -1.06 4.54 5.78
CA THR A 57 0.06 4.25 6.67
C THR A 57 0.35 2.77 6.69
N ILE A 58 1.63 2.41 6.56
CA ILE A 58 2.14 1.05 6.75
C ILE A 58 3.34 1.10 7.69
N ASN A 59 3.66 -0.03 8.32
CA ASN A 59 4.86 -0.17 9.13
C ASN A 59 5.79 -1.21 8.48
N GLU A 60 6.92 -0.75 7.97
CA GLU A 60 7.92 -1.67 7.42
C GLU A 60 8.74 -2.25 8.56
N THR A 61 8.67 -3.56 8.73
CA THR A 61 9.29 -4.29 9.84
C THR A 61 9.54 -5.74 9.45
N LEU A 62 10.53 -6.37 10.11
CA LEU A 62 10.80 -7.80 9.92
C LEU A 62 9.69 -8.68 10.49
N ASN A 63 8.91 -8.19 11.45
CA ASN A 63 7.81 -8.94 12.08
C ASN A 63 6.52 -8.77 11.29
N GLU A 64 6.54 -9.24 10.05
CA GLU A 64 5.44 -9.09 9.10
C GLU A 64 4.12 -9.64 9.65
N PHE A 65 3.05 -8.84 9.51
CA PHE A 65 1.69 -9.18 9.92
C PHE A 65 1.50 -9.47 11.42
N LEU A 66 2.46 -9.10 12.27
CA LEU A 66 2.29 -9.19 13.73
C LEU A 66 1.18 -8.24 14.19
N LEU A 67 1.17 -7.02 13.66
CA LEU A 67 0.12 -6.03 13.86
C LEU A 67 -0.42 -5.60 12.50
N LEU A 68 -1.60 -4.96 12.52
CA LEU A 68 -2.21 -4.44 11.29
C LEU A 68 -1.26 -3.48 10.59
N GLY A 69 -1.07 -3.69 9.28
CA GLY A 69 -0.23 -2.83 8.45
C GLY A 69 1.26 -3.11 8.55
N ASP A 70 1.69 -4.12 9.28
CA ASP A 70 3.09 -4.54 9.35
C ASP A 70 3.45 -5.34 8.09
N ILE A 71 4.53 -4.96 7.43
CA ILE A 71 4.99 -5.64 6.22
C ILE A 71 6.52 -5.60 6.13
N ASP A 72 7.10 -6.72 5.67
CA ASP A 72 8.52 -6.82 5.38
C ASP A 72 8.73 -6.70 3.86
N LEU A 73 9.36 -5.61 3.42
CA LEU A 73 9.68 -5.38 2.01
C LEU A 73 11.12 -5.77 1.68
N LEU A 74 11.64 -6.72 2.45
CA LEU A 74 12.92 -7.38 2.26
C LEU A 74 14.12 -6.44 2.39
N GLN A 75 14.84 -6.18 1.32
CA GLN A 75 16.11 -5.45 1.40
C GLN A 75 16.03 -4.02 0.88
N SER A 76 16.92 -3.16 1.37
CA SER A 76 17.08 -1.81 0.87
C SER A 76 17.50 -1.83 -0.60
N ASN A 77 17.21 -0.73 -1.31
CA ASN A 77 17.50 -0.54 -2.73
C ASN A 77 16.74 -1.51 -3.66
N SER A 78 15.70 -2.16 -3.15
CA SER A 78 14.80 -2.93 -4.00
C SER A 78 13.69 -2.04 -4.56
N GLN A 79 13.16 -2.44 -5.71
CA GLN A 79 12.05 -1.74 -6.34
C GLN A 79 10.84 -2.68 -6.43
N TRP A 80 9.70 -2.21 -5.96
CA TRP A 80 8.46 -2.95 -5.93
C TRP A 80 7.39 -2.21 -6.72
N GLU A 81 6.38 -2.95 -7.17
CA GLU A 81 5.15 -2.37 -7.69
C GLU A 81 4.15 -2.29 -6.53
N PHE A 82 3.65 -1.09 -6.27
CA PHE A 82 2.68 -0.83 -5.20
C PHE A 82 1.31 -0.57 -5.81
N THR A 83 0.29 -1.25 -5.29
CA THR A 83 -1.09 -1.07 -5.72
C THR A 83 -1.99 -0.84 -4.51
N VAL A 84 -2.85 0.16 -4.58
CA VAL A 84 -3.98 0.30 -3.69
C VAL A 84 -5.15 -0.42 -4.35
N GLU A 85 -5.70 -1.42 -3.67
CA GLU A 85 -6.84 -2.18 -4.15
C GLU A 85 -8.09 -1.80 -3.38
N TYR A 86 -9.25 -1.88 -4.03
CA TYR A 86 -10.55 -1.75 -3.37
C TYR A 86 -11.38 -3.01 -3.57
N PHE A 87 -12.26 -3.30 -2.60
CA PHE A 87 -13.13 -4.46 -2.70
C PHE A 87 -14.42 -4.11 -3.43
N ASP A 88 -14.70 -4.81 -4.53
CA ASP A 88 -15.94 -4.68 -5.28
C ASP A 88 -16.94 -5.75 -4.81
N VAL A 89 -17.97 -5.32 -4.09
CA VAL A 89 -18.98 -6.23 -3.52
C VAL A 89 -19.76 -6.92 -4.63
N GLY A 90 -20.08 -6.21 -5.71
CA GLY A 90 -20.84 -6.78 -6.82
C GLY A 90 -20.11 -7.91 -7.53
N LEU A 91 -18.81 -7.79 -7.71
CA LEU A 91 -17.96 -8.80 -8.33
C LEU A 91 -17.34 -9.77 -7.31
N ASN A 92 -17.45 -9.45 -6.02
CA ASN A 92 -16.84 -10.21 -4.92
C ASN A 92 -15.34 -10.41 -5.12
N GLN A 93 -14.63 -9.35 -5.49
CA GLN A 93 -13.19 -9.40 -5.72
C GLN A 93 -12.52 -8.05 -5.49
N TRP A 94 -11.20 -8.08 -5.32
CA TRP A 94 -10.37 -6.87 -5.20
C TRP A 94 -10.00 -6.37 -6.59
N LEU A 95 -10.11 -5.06 -6.79
CA LEU A 95 -9.76 -4.39 -8.04
C LEU A 95 -8.73 -3.29 -7.77
N ASP A 96 -7.96 -2.93 -8.79
CA ASP A 96 -6.92 -1.91 -8.67
C ASP A 96 -7.54 -0.51 -8.66
N ALA A 97 -7.22 0.28 -7.65
CA ALA A 97 -7.62 1.69 -7.56
C ALA A 97 -6.48 2.63 -7.98
N TYR A 98 -5.23 2.25 -7.72
CA TYR A 98 -4.04 3.05 -8.04
C TYR A 98 -2.81 2.17 -8.00
N SER A 99 -1.88 2.39 -8.93
CA SER A 99 -0.60 1.67 -8.95
C SER A 99 0.56 2.61 -9.24
N ASP A 100 1.69 2.36 -8.61
CA ASP A 100 2.93 3.10 -8.83
C ASP A 100 4.13 2.23 -8.46
N LEU A 101 5.30 2.66 -8.87
CA LEU A 101 6.55 2.04 -8.44
C LEU A 101 6.99 2.63 -7.10
N VAL A 102 7.54 1.79 -6.24
CA VAL A 102 8.12 2.21 -4.97
C VAL A 102 9.56 1.73 -4.87
N THR A 103 10.40 2.54 -4.25
CA THR A 103 11.78 2.20 -3.93
C THR A 103 11.91 2.03 -2.43
N ILE A 104 12.57 0.96 -2.00
CA ILE A 104 12.80 0.67 -0.59
C ILE A 104 14.18 1.20 -0.20
N ASN A 105 14.22 2.04 0.81
CA ASN A 105 15.47 2.61 1.34
C ASN A 105 15.77 2.12 2.74
#